data_58fde4940bcbb06b1068bf2cbc392240
#
_entry.id   58fde4940bcbb06b1068bf2cbc392240
#
_cell.length_a   1.000
_cell.length_b   1.000
_cell.length_c   1.000
_cell.angle_alpha   90.00
_cell.angle_beta   90.00
_cell.angle_gamma   90.00
#
_symmetry.space_group_name_H-M   'P 1'
#
loop_
_entity.id
_entity.type
_entity.pdbx_description
1 polymer ?
#
loop_
_entity_poly.entity_id
_entity_poly.type
_entity_poly.pdbx_seq_one_letter_code
_entity_poly.pdbx_strand_id
1 'polypeptide(L)'
;AGDLSIDTISQMIADRQIFPCYFGAALKLQGVQELLDGIGKYVGDNVSVNYDQADNRLQNSEDAQQFGARVYKISRDPQGNRLTHMKITSGELKVKSLLKGGQVSEPWEEKADQIRIYSGEKFETVQQAKAGMICAVTGLKHTFPGEGLGIEAGKQAVTPVLEPVLNY
;
A
#
# COMPACT_ATOMS: atom_id res chain seq x y z
N ALA A 1 -6.31 33.48 23.19
CA ALA A 1 -6.12 32.13 22.66
C ALA A 1 -6.24 32.25 21.15
N GLY A 2 -5.20 31.92 20.41
CA GLY A 2 -5.25 31.96 18.94
C GLY A 2 -5.88 30.68 18.42
N ASP A 3 -6.76 30.80 17.42
CA ASP A 3 -7.30 29.65 16.73
C ASP A 3 -6.23 29.05 15.78
N LEU A 4 -6.07 27.74 15.83
CA LEU A 4 -5.18 27.04 14.91
C LEU A 4 -5.86 26.90 13.56
N SER A 5 -5.13 27.14 12.48
CA SER A 5 -5.66 26.88 11.13
C SER A 5 -5.83 25.38 10.88
N ILE A 6 -6.72 25.02 9.95
CA ILE A 6 -6.94 23.61 9.56
C ILE A 6 -5.63 23.00 9.05
N ASP A 7 -4.86 23.73 8.27
CA ASP A 7 -3.57 23.27 7.73
C ASP A 7 -2.56 22.96 8.83
N THR A 8 -2.50 23.82 9.86
CA THR A 8 -1.65 23.56 11.03
C THR A 8 -2.07 22.30 11.77
N ILE A 9 -3.38 22.08 11.97
CA ILE A 9 -3.92 20.88 12.61
C ILE A 9 -3.61 19.65 11.78
N SER A 10 -3.84 19.70 10.45
CA SER A 10 -3.55 18.60 9.54
C SER A 10 -2.07 18.23 9.54
N GLN A 11 -1.18 19.24 9.56
CA GLN A 11 0.27 18.99 9.66
C GLN A 11 0.65 18.34 10.99
N MET A 12 0.09 18.82 12.11
CA MET A 12 0.35 18.22 13.43
C MET A 12 -0.16 16.78 13.53
N ILE A 13 -1.25 16.43 12.83
CA ILE A 13 -1.74 15.05 12.71
C ILE A 13 -0.77 14.21 11.87
N ALA A 14 -0.31 14.73 10.73
CA ALA A 14 0.65 14.06 9.86
C ALA A 14 1.97 13.77 10.58
N ASP A 15 2.42 14.72 11.40
CA ASP A 15 3.62 14.61 12.23
C ASP A 15 3.42 13.78 13.52
N ARG A 16 2.22 13.21 13.70
CA ARG A 16 1.82 12.42 14.88
C ARG A 16 1.96 13.15 16.22
N GLN A 17 1.82 14.46 16.21
CA GLN A 17 1.85 15.30 17.41
C GLN A 17 0.50 15.35 18.13
N ILE A 18 -0.60 15.22 17.35
CA ILE A 18 -1.96 15.16 17.87
C ILE A 18 -2.75 14.05 17.15
N PHE A 19 -3.78 13.56 17.84
CA PHE A 19 -4.68 12.51 17.31
C PHE A 19 -6.12 12.96 17.48
N PRO A 20 -6.90 13.14 16.40
CA PRO A 20 -8.30 13.50 16.48
C PRO A 20 -9.11 12.33 17.08
N CYS A 21 -9.98 12.64 18.04
CA CYS A 21 -10.86 11.68 18.67
C CYS A 21 -12.31 12.03 18.38
N TYR A 22 -13.11 11.02 18.00
CA TYR A 22 -14.53 11.16 17.71
C TYR A 22 -15.35 10.25 18.63
N PHE A 23 -16.40 10.80 19.21
CA PHE A 23 -17.32 10.06 20.07
C PHE A 23 -18.59 9.75 19.30
N GLY A 24 -19.03 8.50 19.32
CA GLY A 24 -20.21 8.11 18.58
C GLY A 24 -20.77 6.75 18.99
N ALA A 25 -21.94 6.43 18.45
CA ALA A 25 -22.61 5.16 18.57
C ALA A 25 -22.94 4.64 17.17
N ALA A 26 -22.06 3.84 16.57
CA ALA A 26 -22.18 3.41 15.17
C ALA A 26 -23.52 2.72 14.86
N LEU A 27 -24.03 1.86 15.75
CA LEU A 27 -25.34 1.22 15.57
C LEU A 27 -26.52 2.21 15.54
N LYS A 28 -26.34 3.41 16.12
CA LYS A 28 -27.35 4.48 16.13
C LYS A 28 -27.05 5.55 15.08
N LEU A 29 -26.00 5.38 14.29
CA LEU A 29 -25.47 6.34 13.32
C LEU A 29 -25.13 7.72 13.93
N GLN A 30 -24.94 7.79 15.25
CA GLN A 30 -24.54 9.02 15.94
C GLN A 30 -23.03 9.18 15.86
N GLY A 31 -22.53 10.37 15.49
CA GLY A 31 -21.09 10.68 15.38
C GLY A 31 -20.39 10.06 14.17
N VAL A 32 -21.10 9.30 13.33
CA VAL A 32 -20.53 8.65 12.15
C VAL A 32 -20.18 9.66 11.07
N GLN A 33 -21.08 10.65 10.84
CA GLN A 33 -20.85 11.68 9.84
C GLN A 33 -19.65 12.55 10.22
N GLU A 34 -19.56 12.96 11.48
CA GLU A 34 -18.44 13.75 12.00
C GLU A 34 -17.11 13.01 11.86
N LEU A 35 -17.09 11.70 12.05
CA LEU A 35 -15.89 10.86 11.81
C LEU A 35 -15.52 10.85 10.32
N LEU A 36 -16.49 10.65 9.43
CA LEU A 36 -16.25 10.62 7.98
C LEU A 36 -15.75 11.97 7.47
N ASP A 37 -16.38 13.06 7.92
CA ASP A 37 -15.95 14.42 7.60
C ASP A 37 -14.54 14.71 8.12
N GLY A 38 -14.22 14.23 9.32
CA GLY A 38 -12.89 14.34 9.89
C GLY A 38 -11.84 13.55 9.10
N ILE A 39 -12.16 12.35 8.65
CA ILE A 39 -11.28 11.56 7.77
C ILE A 39 -11.04 12.33 6.46
N GLY A 40 -12.10 12.81 5.80
CA GLY A 40 -11.98 13.59 4.57
C GLY A 40 -11.13 14.87 4.75
N LYS A 41 -11.31 15.54 5.90
CA LYS A 41 -10.65 16.80 6.21
C LYS A 41 -9.16 16.66 6.55
N TYR A 42 -8.78 15.62 7.30
CA TYR A 42 -7.43 15.51 7.86
C TYR A 42 -6.56 14.43 7.20
N VAL A 43 -7.14 13.49 6.46
CA VAL A 43 -6.41 12.37 5.84
C VAL A 43 -6.31 12.52 4.32
N GLY A 44 -7.31 13.15 3.67
CA GLY A 44 -7.44 13.19 2.22
C GLY A 44 -6.22 13.75 1.49
N ASP A 45 -5.72 14.91 1.91
CA ASP A 45 -4.63 15.59 1.21
C ASP A 45 -3.24 15.10 1.62
N ASN A 46 -3.10 14.51 2.80
CA ASN A 46 -1.81 13.99 3.27
C ASN A 46 -1.40 12.66 2.61
N VAL A 47 -2.32 11.97 1.95
CA VAL A 47 -1.96 10.82 1.10
C VAL A 47 -1.30 11.30 -0.19
N SER A 48 -1.72 12.44 -0.73
CA SER A 48 -1.08 13.07 -1.90
C SER A 48 0.25 13.73 -1.55
N VAL A 49 0.38 14.38 -0.37
CA VAL A 49 1.62 15.07 0.03
C VAL A 49 2.80 14.11 0.19
N ASN A 50 2.57 12.88 0.68
CA ASN A 50 3.63 11.88 0.70
C ASN A 50 3.93 11.29 -0.69
N TYR A 51 2.95 11.29 -1.60
CA TYR A 51 3.18 10.94 -3.00
C TYR A 51 3.83 12.09 -3.76
N ASP A 52 3.39 13.33 -3.58
CA ASP A 52 3.94 14.50 -4.25
C ASP A 52 5.35 14.88 -3.75
N GLN A 53 5.69 14.63 -2.48
CA GLN A 53 7.07 14.80 -2.01
C GLN A 53 7.98 13.65 -2.44
N ALA A 54 7.48 12.44 -2.55
CA ALA A 54 8.17 11.36 -3.23
C ALA A 54 8.22 11.64 -4.74
N ASP A 55 7.12 12.11 -5.34
CA ASP A 55 7.01 12.48 -6.75
C ASP A 55 7.86 13.71 -7.10
N ASN A 56 7.91 14.77 -6.26
CA ASN A 56 8.78 15.91 -6.53
C ASN A 56 10.28 15.59 -6.38
N ARG A 57 10.64 14.55 -5.63
CA ARG A 57 12.00 13.99 -5.68
C ARG A 57 12.20 13.01 -6.83
N LEU A 58 11.13 12.38 -7.31
CA LEU A 58 11.15 11.39 -8.37
C LEU A 58 10.80 11.98 -9.74
N GLN A 59 10.03 13.09 -9.83
CA GLN A 59 9.65 13.73 -11.10
C GLN A 59 10.84 14.28 -11.90
N ASN A 60 12.00 14.42 -11.27
CA ASN A 60 13.25 14.82 -11.94
C ASN A 60 14.27 13.68 -12.06
N SER A 61 13.90 12.42 -11.77
CA SER A 61 14.79 11.27 -11.88
C SER A 61 14.17 10.21 -12.79
N GLU A 62 15.01 9.52 -13.55
CA GLU A 62 14.66 8.34 -14.34
C GLU A 62 13.97 7.26 -13.48
N ASP A 63 14.09 7.34 -12.16
CA ASP A 63 13.49 6.44 -11.18
C ASP A 63 11.97 6.59 -11.05
N ALA A 64 11.37 7.74 -11.41
CA ALA A 64 9.91 7.95 -11.33
C ALA A 64 9.12 7.02 -12.26
N GLN A 65 9.76 6.53 -13.32
CA GLN A 65 9.17 5.60 -14.28
C GLN A 65 9.47 4.14 -13.93
N GLN A 66 10.40 3.88 -13.01
CA GLN A 66 10.77 2.52 -12.63
C GLN A 66 9.72 1.93 -11.68
N PHE A 67 9.42 0.66 -11.90
CA PHE A 67 8.50 -0.09 -11.06
C PHE A 67 9.02 -0.20 -9.63
N GLY A 68 8.13 0.09 -8.69
CA GLY A 68 8.32 -0.14 -7.26
C GLY A 68 7.03 -0.65 -6.62
N ALA A 69 7.13 -1.65 -5.75
CA ALA A 69 6.00 -2.16 -5.01
C ALA A 69 6.41 -2.70 -3.64
N ARG A 70 5.46 -2.74 -2.71
CA ARG A 70 5.62 -3.38 -1.41
C ARG A 70 4.55 -4.43 -1.18
N VAL A 71 4.99 -5.65 -0.94
CA VAL A 71 4.12 -6.77 -0.58
C VAL A 71 3.70 -6.63 0.88
N TYR A 72 2.40 -6.69 1.17
CA TYR A 72 1.88 -6.58 2.54
C TYR A 72 1.11 -7.81 3.01
N LYS A 73 0.65 -8.67 2.10
CA LYS A 73 -0.12 -9.87 2.45
C LYS A 73 0.05 -10.95 1.37
N ILE A 74 0.04 -12.19 1.82
CA ILE A 74 -0.12 -13.38 0.97
C ILE A 74 -1.43 -14.06 1.37
N SER A 75 -2.22 -14.47 0.37
CA SER A 75 -3.43 -15.26 0.57
C SER A 75 -3.60 -16.30 -0.53
N ARG A 76 -4.67 -17.07 -0.46
CA ARG A 76 -5.10 -17.97 -1.54
C ARG A 76 -6.53 -17.67 -1.92
N ASP A 77 -6.85 -17.78 -3.20
CA ASP A 77 -8.22 -17.72 -3.68
C ASP A 77 -8.96 -19.05 -3.42
N PRO A 78 -10.30 -19.11 -3.62
CA PRO A 78 -11.08 -20.33 -3.43
C PRO A 78 -10.60 -21.52 -4.28
N GLN A 79 -9.89 -21.25 -5.37
CA GLN A 79 -9.29 -22.26 -6.24
C GLN A 79 -7.89 -22.72 -5.78
N GLY A 80 -7.39 -22.14 -4.68
CA GLY A 80 -6.08 -22.44 -4.11
C GLY A 80 -4.92 -21.67 -4.74
N ASN A 81 -5.16 -20.78 -5.71
CA ASN A 81 -4.12 -19.98 -6.34
C ASN A 81 -3.54 -18.98 -5.32
N ARG A 82 -2.22 -18.88 -5.30
CA ARG A 82 -1.51 -17.93 -4.45
C ARG A 82 -1.74 -16.50 -4.97
N LEU A 83 -2.09 -15.62 -4.06
CA LEU A 83 -2.29 -14.19 -4.28
C LEU A 83 -1.23 -13.39 -3.50
N THR A 84 -0.43 -12.63 -4.21
CA THR A 84 0.51 -11.66 -3.63
C THR A 84 -0.14 -10.29 -3.64
N HIS A 85 -0.54 -9.80 -2.46
CA HIS A 85 -1.13 -8.48 -2.31
C HIS A 85 -0.04 -7.44 -2.12
N MET A 86 -0.05 -6.42 -2.96
CA MET A 86 0.97 -5.37 -2.94
C MET A 86 0.39 -3.99 -3.22
N LYS A 87 1.07 -2.97 -2.71
CA LYS A 87 0.87 -1.57 -3.09
C LYS A 87 1.94 -1.19 -4.09
N ILE A 88 1.53 -0.64 -5.22
CA ILE A 88 2.47 -0.06 -6.19
C ILE A 88 2.92 1.31 -5.64
N THR A 89 4.21 1.47 -5.39
CA THR A 89 4.77 2.70 -4.82
C THR A 89 5.35 3.63 -5.87
N SER A 90 5.76 3.09 -7.03
CA SER A 90 6.31 3.87 -8.13
C SER A 90 6.08 3.15 -9.48
N GLY A 91 6.06 3.93 -10.56
CA GLY A 91 5.89 3.42 -11.92
C GLY A 91 4.60 2.63 -12.13
N GLU A 92 4.69 1.57 -12.90
CA GLU A 92 3.55 0.70 -13.20
C GLU A 92 3.95 -0.78 -13.27
N LEU A 93 3.03 -1.67 -12.92
CA LEU A 93 3.11 -3.11 -13.13
C LEU A 93 2.20 -3.51 -14.26
N LYS A 94 2.73 -4.18 -15.28
CA LYS A 94 1.94 -4.78 -16.38
C LYS A 94 1.81 -6.30 -16.20
N VAL A 95 0.72 -6.85 -16.71
CA VAL A 95 0.54 -8.29 -16.83
C VAL A 95 1.68 -8.87 -17.67
N LYS A 96 2.20 -10.04 -17.25
CA LYS A 96 3.37 -10.72 -17.83
C LYS A 96 4.72 -10.04 -17.63
N SER A 97 4.78 -8.94 -16.85
CA SER A 97 6.06 -8.38 -16.41
C SER A 97 6.85 -9.40 -15.60
N LEU A 98 8.14 -9.41 -15.81
CA LEU A 98 9.09 -10.20 -15.05
C LEU A 98 9.48 -9.42 -13.79
N LEU A 99 9.22 -9.99 -12.65
CA LEU A 99 9.56 -9.43 -11.34
C LEU A 99 10.74 -10.18 -10.75
N LYS A 100 11.58 -9.44 -10.05
CA LYS A 100 12.74 -9.98 -9.33
C LYS A 100 12.62 -9.59 -7.87
N GLY A 101 13.01 -10.50 -6.99
CA GLY A 101 12.99 -10.28 -5.55
C GLY A 101 13.86 -11.32 -4.85
N GLY A 102 13.61 -11.50 -3.55
CA GLY A 102 14.35 -12.40 -2.70
C GLY A 102 15.57 -11.75 -2.03
N GLN A 103 16.23 -12.53 -1.20
CA GLN A 103 17.50 -12.14 -0.57
C GLN A 103 18.65 -12.40 -1.54
N VAL A 104 19.81 -11.78 -1.27
CA VAL A 104 21.03 -11.97 -2.09
C VAL A 104 21.44 -13.44 -2.18
N SER A 105 21.15 -14.22 -1.13
CA SER A 105 21.43 -15.67 -1.06
C SER A 105 20.45 -16.52 -1.87
N GLU A 106 19.21 -16.04 -2.06
CA GLU A 106 18.13 -16.77 -2.71
C GLU A 106 17.30 -15.81 -3.60
N PRO A 107 17.87 -15.32 -4.70
CA PRO A 107 17.15 -14.47 -5.64
C PRO A 107 16.11 -15.29 -6.42
N TRP A 108 14.97 -14.68 -6.71
CA TRP A 108 13.95 -15.27 -7.55
C TRP A 108 13.59 -14.33 -8.70
N GLU A 109 13.09 -14.92 -9.79
CA GLU A 109 12.59 -14.20 -10.96
C GLU A 109 11.31 -14.90 -11.45
N GLU A 110 10.17 -14.19 -11.41
CA GLU A 110 8.85 -14.74 -11.73
C GLU A 110 8.00 -13.75 -12.51
N LYS A 111 7.03 -14.27 -13.25
CA LYS A 111 6.10 -13.46 -14.05
C LYS A 111 4.82 -13.18 -13.28
N ALA A 112 4.36 -11.93 -13.36
CA ALA A 112 3.03 -11.52 -12.92
C ALA A 112 1.99 -12.04 -13.92
N ASP A 113 1.23 -13.07 -13.57
CA ASP A 113 0.25 -13.69 -14.50
C ASP A 113 -1.01 -12.86 -14.66
N GLN A 114 -1.64 -12.49 -13.55
CA GLN A 114 -2.83 -11.65 -13.51
C GLN A 114 -2.66 -10.58 -12.45
N ILE A 115 -3.24 -9.42 -12.72
CA ILE A 115 -3.36 -8.33 -11.75
C ILE A 115 -4.84 -8.16 -11.45
N ARG A 116 -5.23 -8.30 -10.18
CA ARG A 116 -6.60 -8.22 -9.69
C ARG A 116 -6.77 -7.04 -8.75
N ILE A 117 -7.80 -6.23 -8.97
CA ILE A 117 -8.24 -5.17 -8.06
C ILE A 117 -9.47 -5.68 -7.33
N TYR A 118 -9.41 -5.76 -6.02
CA TYR A 118 -10.49 -6.27 -5.18
C TYR A 118 -11.41 -5.15 -4.69
N SER A 119 -12.72 -5.43 -4.69
CA SER A 119 -13.73 -4.64 -4.02
C SER A 119 -14.61 -5.61 -3.20
N GLY A 120 -14.30 -5.73 -1.92
CA GLY A 120 -14.86 -6.80 -1.07
C GLY A 120 -14.42 -8.18 -1.57
N GLU A 121 -15.38 -9.08 -1.80
CA GLU A 121 -15.12 -10.43 -2.31
C GLU A 121 -14.96 -10.51 -3.83
N LYS A 122 -15.40 -9.47 -4.54
CA LYS A 122 -15.31 -9.40 -6.01
C LYS A 122 -13.99 -8.76 -6.44
N PHE A 123 -13.53 -9.15 -7.61
CA PHE A 123 -12.36 -8.53 -8.21
C PHE A 123 -12.55 -8.27 -9.70
N GLU A 124 -11.80 -7.31 -10.19
CA GLU A 124 -11.62 -7.04 -11.61
C GLU A 124 -10.19 -7.39 -12.01
N THR A 125 -10.02 -7.97 -13.21
CA THR A 125 -8.69 -8.23 -13.78
C THR A 125 -8.29 -7.03 -14.64
N VAL A 126 -7.14 -6.45 -14.35
CA VAL A 126 -6.61 -5.29 -15.11
C VAL A 126 -5.33 -5.66 -15.84
N GLN A 127 -5.01 -4.94 -16.92
CA GLN A 127 -3.79 -5.14 -17.69
C GLN A 127 -2.57 -4.48 -17.04
N GLN A 128 -2.80 -3.45 -16.23
CA GLN A 128 -1.75 -2.72 -15.52
C GLN A 128 -2.25 -2.14 -14.21
N ALA A 129 -1.35 -2.01 -13.24
CA ALA A 129 -1.56 -1.27 -12.01
C ALA A 129 -0.50 -0.17 -11.88
N LYS A 130 -0.93 1.06 -11.57
CA LYS A 130 -0.06 2.26 -11.47
C LYS A 130 0.28 2.57 -10.02
N ALA A 131 1.29 3.41 -9.83
CA ALA A 131 1.64 3.95 -8.52
C ALA A 131 0.40 4.45 -7.75
N GLY A 132 0.33 4.14 -6.45
CA GLY A 132 -0.81 4.40 -5.58
C GLY A 132 -1.84 3.27 -5.51
N MET A 133 -1.91 2.40 -6.52
CA MET A 133 -2.89 1.32 -6.54
C MET A 133 -2.50 0.16 -5.61
N ILE A 134 -3.51 -0.47 -5.04
CA ILE A 134 -3.41 -1.73 -4.29
C ILE A 134 -3.96 -2.84 -5.17
N CYS A 135 -3.19 -3.90 -5.37
CA CYS A 135 -3.59 -5.02 -6.21
C CYS A 135 -3.16 -6.37 -5.63
N ALA A 136 -3.76 -7.44 -6.14
CA ALA A 136 -3.31 -8.81 -5.90
C ALA A 136 -2.79 -9.41 -7.21
N VAL A 137 -1.63 -10.03 -7.16
CA VAL A 137 -0.94 -10.58 -8.32
C VAL A 137 -0.86 -12.10 -8.18
N THR A 138 -1.18 -12.82 -9.26
CA THR A 138 -0.95 -14.28 -9.37
C THR A 138 0.35 -14.57 -10.12
N GLY A 139 0.85 -15.79 -9.98
CA GLY A 139 2.07 -16.24 -10.66
C GLY A 139 3.35 -16.11 -9.81
N LEU A 140 3.29 -15.38 -8.70
CA LEU A 140 4.43 -15.19 -7.80
C LEU A 140 4.39 -16.22 -6.67
N LYS A 141 5.46 -17.01 -6.53
CA LYS A 141 5.54 -18.13 -5.57
C LYS A 141 6.43 -17.83 -4.38
N HIS A 142 7.47 -17.02 -4.58
CA HIS A 142 8.53 -16.81 -3.59
C HIS A 142 8.41 -15.49 -2.81
N THR A 143 7.46 -14.62 -3.18
CA THR A 143 7.21 -13.36 -2.46
C THR A 143 6.81 -13.61 -1.01
N PHE A 144 7.15 -12.69 -0.10
CA PHE A 144 6.75 -12.73 1.30
C PHE A 144 6.22 -11.36 1.78
N PRO A 145 5.42 -11.33 2.87
CA PRO A 145 4.93 -10.07 3.42
C PRO A 145 6.10 -9.19 3.90
N GLY A 146 6.06 -7.89 3.54
CA GLY A 146 7.11 -6.93 3.84
C GLY A 146 8.18 -6.80 2.74
N GLU A 147 8.19 -7.69 1.75
CA GLU A 147 9.15 -7.63 0.65
C GLU A 147 8.94 -6.38 -0.22
N GLY A 148 10.04 -5.69 -0.52
CA GLY A 148 10.10 -4.63 -1.52
C GLY A 148 10.50 -5.18 -2.87
N LEU A 149 9.83 -4.74 -3.94
CA LEU A 149 10.08 -5.15 -5.32
C LEU A 149 10.48 -3.93 -6.17
N GLY A 150 11.31 -4.16 -7.18
CA GLY A 150 11.82 -3.09 -8.04
C GLY A 150 12.66 -2.08 -7.25
N ILE A 151 12.37 -0.78 -7.35
CA ILE A 151 13.11 0.27 -6.61
C ILE A 151 12.94 0.19 -5.09
N GLU A 152 11.98 -0.59 -4.59
CA GLU A 152 11.80 -0.88 -3.17
C GLU A 152 12.62 -2.09 -2.69
N ALA A 153 13.28 -2.80 -3.60
CA ALA A 153 14.13 -3.95 -3.25
C ALA A 153 15.28 -3.52 -2.33
N GLY A 154 15.53 -4.30 -1.27
CA GLY A 154 16.60 -4.03 -0.29
C GLY A 154 16.31 -2.87 0.68
N LYS A 155 15.23 -2.09 0.50
CA LYS A 155 14.80 -1.15 1.53
C LYS A 155 14.19 -1.96 2.67
N GLN A 156 14.69 -1.72 3.90
CA GLN A 156 14.24 -2.47 5.06
C GLN A 156 12.70 -2.38 5.18
N ALA A 157 12.05 -3.50 4.97
CA ALA A 157 10.69 -3.69 5.42
C ALA A 157 10.71 -3.63 6.94
N VAL A 158 9.70 -2.99 7.53
CA VAL A 158 9.46 -3.15 8.96
C VAL A 158 9.21 -4.63 9.18
N THR A 159 10.16 -5.31 9.82
CA THR A 159 10.02 -6.72 10.16
C THR A 159 8.76 -6.87 11.01
N PRO A 160 7.84 -7.79 10.69
CA PRO A 160 6.68 -8.01 11.54
C PRO A 160 7.13 -8.31 12.96
N VAL A 161 6.58 -7.60 13.95
CA VAL A 161 6.91 -7.79 15.37
C VAL A 161 6.43 -9.16 15.87
N LEU A 162 5.46 -9.76 15.17
CA LEU A 162 4.89 -11.06 15.48
C LEU A 162 5.26 -12.04 14.36
N GLU A 163 6.11 -13.01 14.70
CA GLU A 163 6.34 -14.17 13.86
C GLU A 163 5.29 -15.24 14.17
N PRO A 164 4.76 -15.96 13.15
CA PRO A 164 3.88 -17.09 13.39
C PRO A 164 4.64 -18.17 14.15
N VAL A 165 4.25 -18.46 15.40
CA VAL A 165 4.89 -19.50 16.22
C VAL A 165 4.26 -20.88 16.04
N LEU A 166 3.19 -20.99 15.25
CA LEU A 166 2.51 -22.25 14.97
C LEU A 166 2.64 -22.58 13.48
N ASN A 167 3.29 -23.71 13.20
CA ASN A 167 3.26 -24.38 11.90
C ASN A 167 2.23 -25.51 11.98
N TYR A 168 1.23 -25.49 11.10
CA TYR A 168 0.26 -26.56 10.91
C TYR A 168 0.69 -27.48 9.77
#